data_7efb93c85d0605047b1a95feac642660
#
_entry.id   7efb93c85d0605047b1a95feac642660
#
_cell.length_a   1.000
_cell.length_b   1.000
_cell.length_c   1.000
_cell.angle_alpha   90.00
_cell.angle_beta   90.00
_cell.angle_gamma   90.00
#
_symmetry.space_group_name_H-M   'P 1'
#
loop_
_entity.id
_entity.type
_entity.pdbx_description
1 polymer ?
#
loop_
_entity_poly.entity_id
_entity_poly.type
_entity_poly.pdbx_seq_one_letter_code
_entity_poly.pdbx_strand_id
1 'polypeptide(L)'
;MGRKNSPSANKELNELIAQYETAKAENRQLYLDGDQLADIADRYAAERKFDEAQEVITYGLHLHPDSTDLLVEQAYLYLDTGKIPLAKKVAESITDDYITDVKMLKAELLLNEGQLEAARSTLDTIEDTDELETIINIIYLYMDMGYPEAAKEWLDKGTPRFGKKEDFIAVMADYLAGTNELEAASTYYNQLIDMDPYNASYWVGLAKCRFAAEDSEKAIEACDFALAADETFGEAYAYRGHCYFYLNNSDAAIENYTKAIEYKAFPPEMGYMFLGMAYSNKGAWQEADDCYQRVIDRFVADGAGNSPLLIDTYTNKAVAASQLGKHEEAHLLCKKAKKIQPDDPGIHLTEGKLYMKEGQKKKAVKAFDKALVMEPSAEMWYLVASAYSDAEYLYQAKLCFEESY
;
A
#
# COMPACT_ATOMS: atom_id res chain seq x y z
N MET A 1 1.70 10.20 -9.39
CA MET A 1 0.67 10.97 -10.13
C MET A 1 0.80 10.69 -11.61
N GLY A 2 -0.14 9.98 -12.24
CA GLY A 2 0.02 9.53 -13.63
C GLY A 2 -0.30 10.62 -14.63
N ARG A 3 0.70 11.25 -15.19
CA ARG A 3 0.54 12.12 -16.36
C ARG A 3 0.21 11.26 -17.59
N LYS A 4 -0.93 11.55 -18.24
CA LYS A 4 -1.36 11.08 -19.58
C LYS A 4 -1.43 9.58 -19.82
N ASN A 5 -2.52 8.98 -19.43
CA ASN A 5 -2.87 7.58 -19.72
C ASN A 5 -3.46 7.33 -21.12
N SER A 6 -3.08 8.09 -22.15
CA SER A 6 -3.51 7.72 -23.50
C SER A 6 -2.56 6.65 -24.09
N PRO A 7 -3.08 5.65 -24.84
CA PRO A 7 -2.24 4.60 -25.44
C PRO A 7 -1.13 5.13 -26.35
N SER A 8 -1.33 6.31 -26.98
CA SER A 8 -0.33 6.99 -27.80
C SER A 8 0.79 7.62 -26.95
N ALA A 9 0.45 8.29 -25.85
CA ALA A 9 1.42 8.90 -24.94
C ALA A 9 2.31 7.84 -24.26
N ASN A 10 1.71 6.73 -23.84
CA ASN A 10 2.46 5.60 -23.30
C ASN A 10 3.43 4.98 -24.33
N LYS A 11 3.07 4.96 -25.61
CA LYS A 11 3.97 4.45 -26.65
C LYS A 11 5.15 5.39 -26.89
N GLU A 12 4.92 6.70 -26.96
CA GLU A 12 5.96 7.72 -27.10
C GLU A 12 6.92 7.70 -25.91
N LEU A 13 6.41 7.63 -24.68
CA LEU A 13 7.23 7.51 -23.48
C LEU A 13 8.08 6.24 -23.48
N ASN A 14 7.53 5.09 -23.87
CA ASN A 14 8.29 3.85 -23.97
C ASN A 14 9.41 3.94 -25.02
N GLU A 15 9.17 4.65 -26.13
CA GLU A 15 10.22 4.91 -27.13
C GLU A 15 11.33 5.82 -26.60
N LEU A 16 10.98 6.86 -25.81
CA LEU A 16 11.94 7.73 -25.13
C LEU A 16 12.80 6.96 -24.11
N ILE A 17 12.16 6.12 -23.29
CA ILE A 17 12.86 5.27 -22.32
C ILE A 17 13.85 4.35 -23.05
N ALA A 18 13.43 3.68 -24.13
CA ALA A 18 14.29 2.79 -24.89
C ALA A 18 15.51 3.54 -25.52
N GLN A 19 15.31 4.78 -25.98
CA GLN A 19 16.39 5.63 -26.49
C GLN A 19 17.36 6.01 -25.37
N TYR A 20 16.85 6.39 -24.19
CA TYR A 20 17.64 6.75 -23.03
C TYR A 20 18.49 5.55 -22.55
N GLU A 21 17.89 4.38 -22.40
CA GLU A 21 18.57 3.16 -21.97
C GLU A 21 19.65 2.72 -22.97
N THR A 22 19.36 2.82 -24.28
CA THR A 22 20.33 2.51 -25.34
C THR A 22 21.53 3.47 -25.27
N ALA A 23 21.29 4.75 -25.17
CA ALA A 23 22.35 5.75 -25.07
C ALA A 23 23.22 5.56 -23.83
N LYS A 24 22.57 5.23 -22.69
CA LYS A 24 23.24 4.90 -21.42
C LYS A 24 24.14 3.66 -21.59
N ALA A 25 23.63 2.58 -22.16
CA ALA A 25 24.39 1.35 -22.39
C ALA A 25 25.60 1.54 -23.31
N GLU A 26 25.46 2.42 -24.30
CA GLU A 26 26.53 2.80 -25.25
C GLU A 26 27.49 3.87 -24.69
N ASN A 27 27.25 4.37 -23.47
CA ASN A 27 27.96 5.50 -22.87
C ASN A 27 27.99 6.75 -23.79
N ARG A 28 26.87 6.99 -24.49
CA ARG A 28 26.67 8.08 -25.45
C ARG A 28 25.81 9.16 -24.83
N GLN A 29 26.18 10.41 -25.03
CA GLN A 29 25.31 11.51 -24.64
C GLN A 29 24.07 11.55 -25.52
N LEU A 30 22.91 11.61 -24.89
CA LEU A 30 21.60 11.81 -25.52
C LEU A 30 21.03 13.12 -25.00
N TYR A 31 20.73 14.06 -25.89
CA TYR A 31 20.02 15.26 -25.51
C TYR A 31 18.51 15.00 -25.57
N LEU A 32 17.84 15.13 -24.45
CA LEU A 32 16.38 15.17 -24.31
C LEU A 32 16.02 16.45 -23.57
N ASP A 33 14.82 16.94 -23.81
CA ASP A 33 14.29 18.12 -23.11
C ASP A 33 13.97 17.79 -21.64
N GLY A 34 13.86 18.84 -20.80
CA GLY A 34 13.66 18.66 -19.36
C GLY A 34 12.38 17.93 -19.00
N ASP A 35 11.28 18.23 -19.70
CA ASP A 35 9.98 17.57 -19.56
C ASP A 35 10.04 16.08 -19.94
N GLN A 36 10.74 15.73 -21.04
CA GLN A 36 10.94 14.35 -21.46
C GLN A 36 11.71 13.52 -20.43
N LEU A 37 12.74 14.11 -19.82
CA LEU A 37 13.52 13.46 -18.76
C LEU A 37 12.72 13.35 -17.46
N ALA A 38 11.87 14.32 -17.15
CA ALA A 38 10.96 14.28 -16.03
C ALA A 38 9.93 13.12 -16.21
N ASP A 39 9.32 12.97 -17.39
CA ASP A 39 8.39 11.88 -17.71
C ASP A 39 9.07 10.49 -17.58
N ILE A 40 10.33 10.35 -17.99
CA ILE A 40 11.11 9.11 -17.80
C ILE A 40 11.35 8.84 -16.31
N ALA A 41 11.68 9.87 -15.52
CA ALA A 41 11.92 9.75 -14.09
C ALA A 41 10.66 9.36 -13.33
N ASP A 42 9.52 10.02 -13.62
CA ASP A 42 8.20 9.67 -13.07
C ASP A 42 7.85 8.20 -13.36
N ARG A 43 8.06 7.74 -14.60
CA ARG A 43 7.82 6.34 -14.96
C ARG A 43 8.66 5.37 -14.15
N TYR A 44 9.95 5.64 -13.95
CA TYR A 44 10.79 4.79 -13.10
C TYR A 44 10.38 4.85 -11.64
N ALA A 45 9.99 6.01 -11.12
CA ALA A 45 9.49 6.16 -9.76
C ALA A 45 8.19 5.38 -9.55
N ALA A 46 7.24 5.46 -10.50
CA ALA A 46 6.00 4.68 -10.50
C ALA A 46 6.24 3.16 -10.51
N GLU A 47 7.30 2.70 -11.19
CA GLU A 47 7.75 1.30 -11.18
C GLU A 47 8.61 0.95 -9.95
N ARG A 48 8.76 1.88 -8.99
CA ARG A 48 9.61 1.78 -7.78
C ARG A 48 11.10 1.54 -8.08
N LYS A 49 11.55 1.94 -9.25
CA LYS A 49 12.95 1.96 -9.68
C LYS A 49 13.59 3.30 -9.29
N PHE A 50 13.68 3.54 -7.97
CA PHE A 50 14.07 4.84 -7.42
C PHE A 50 15.51 5.24 -7.75
N ASP A 51 16.41 4.26 -7.88
CA ASP A 51 17.80 4.54 -8.24
C ASP A 51 17.90 4.98 -9.69
N GLU A 52 17.16 4.34 -10.60
CA GLU A 52 17.08 4.72 -12.02
C GLU A 52 16.41 6.09 -12.17
N ALA A 53 15.34 6.37 -11.44
CA ALA A 53 14.69 7.68 -11.41
C ALA A 53 15.67 8.77 -10.97
N GLN A 54 16.41 8.54 -9.87
CA GLN A 54 17.42 9.49 -9.37
C GLN A 54 18.53 9.73 -10.39
N GLU A 55 18.94 8.70 -11.13
CA GLU A 55 19.97 8.83 -12.16
C GLU A 55 19.49 9.69 -13.33
N VAL A 56 18.25 9.47 -13.82
CA VAL A 56 17.65 10.29 -14.88
C VAL A 56 17.52 11.74 -14.44
N ILE A 57 17.02 12.00 -13.24
CA ILE A 57 16.89 13.35 -12.68
C ILE A 57 18.27 14.03 -12.59
N THR A 58 19.27 13.31 -12.09
CA THR A 58 20.64 13.85 -11.98
C THR A 58 21.22 14.20 -13.34
N TYR A 59 21.04 13.34 -14.33
CA TYR A 59 21.43 13.58 -15.71
C TYR A 59 20.69 14.77 -16.31
N GLY A 60 19.37 14.83 -16.10
CA GLY A 60 18.51 15.91 -16.59
C GLY A 60 18.88 17.27 -16.01
N LEU A 61 19.10 17.37 -14.71
CA LEU A 61 19.51 18.61 -14.04
C LEU A 61 20.94 19.04 -14.40
N HIS A 62 21.78 18.12 -14.87
CA HIS A 62 23.07 18.50 -15.45
C HIS A 62 22.91 19.19 -16.81
N LEU A 63 21.95 18.78 -17.63
CA LEU A 63 21.64 19.39 -18.93
C LEU A 63 20.78 20.65 -18.79
N HIS A 64 19.82 20.63 -17.89
CA HIS A 64 18.79 21.63 -17.65
C HIS A 64 18.73 22.00 -16.16
N PRO A 65 19.69 22.76 -15.61
CA PRO A 65 19.80 23.03 -14.17
C PRO A 65 18.58 23.70 -13.55
N ASP A 66 17.85 24.48 -14.33
CA ASP A 66 16.70 25.28 -13.88
C ASP A 66 15.36 24.67 -14.37
N SER A 67 15.34 23.41 -14.81
CA SER A 67 14.09 22.77 -15.24
C SER A 67 13.16 22.54 -14.05
N THR A 68 12.03 23.24 -14.06
CA THR A 68 11.00 23.12 -13.03
C THR A 68 10.44 21.69 -12.96
N ASP A 69 10.17 21.04 -14.10
CA ASP A 69 9.64 19.68 -14.14
C ASP A 69 10.59 18.68 -13.45
N LEU A 70 11.89 18.76 -13.76
CA LEU A 70 12.90 17.90 -13.11
C LEU A 70 13.07 18.18 -11.61
N LEU A 71 12.95 19.43 -11.18
CA LEU A 71 12.99 19.77 -9.76
C LEU A 71 11.74 19.26 -9.03
N VAL A 72 10.58 19.33 -9.67
CA VAL A 72 9.33 18.76 -9.13
C VAL A 72 9.48 17.25 -8.98
N GLU A 73 9.93 16.54 -10.01
CA GLU A 73 10.17 15.09 -9.94
C GLU A 73 11.21 14.70 -8.89
N GLN A 74 12.27 15.51 -8.73
CA GLN A 74 13.26 15.29 -7.66
C GLN A 74 12.64 15.41 -6.27
N ALA A 75 11.76 16.38 -6.07
CA ALA A 75 11.08 16.56 -4.80
C ALA A 75 10.10 15.40 -4.51
N TYR A 76 9.34 14.95 -5.51
CA TYR A 76 8.48 13.78 -5.37
C TYR A 76 9.28 12.51 -5.09
N LEU A 77 10.39 12.28 -5.78
CA LEU A 77 11.27 11.13 -5.48
C LEU A 77 11.81 11.16 -4.04
N TYR A 78 12.08 12.35 -3.49
CA TYR A 78 12.46 12.49 -2.09
C TYR A 78 11.28 12.23 -1.14
N LEU A 79 10.04 12.59 -1.49
CA LEU A 79 8.84 12.24 -0.72
C LEU A 79 8.64 10.72 -0.71
N ASP A 80 8.67 10.07 -1.85
CA ASP A 80 8.52 8.62 -2.01
C ASP A 80 9.57 7.80 -1.24
N THR A 81 10.77 8.37 -1.12
CA THR A 81 11.87 7.74 -0.37
C THR A 81 11.96 8.21 1.10
N GLY A 82 10.95 8.94 1.61
CA GLY A 82 10.87 9.40 2.99
C GLY A 82 11.87 10.49 3.38
N LYS A 83 12.52 11.13 2.40
CA LYS A 83 13.52 12.20 2.60
C LYS A 83 12.87 13.59 2.61
N ILE A 84 11.80 13.77 3.41
CA ILE A 84 10.99 14.98 3.46
C ILE A 84 11.80 16.29 3.56
N PRO A 85 12.87 16.39 4.40
CA PRO A 85 13.65 17.61 4.46
C PRO A 85 14.36 18.00 3.15
N LEU A 86 14.73 16.99 2.33
CA LEU A 86 15.33 17.22 1.02
C LEU A 86 14.28 17.64 0.00
N ALA A 87 13.11 17.01 0.01
CA ALA A 87 11.98 17.40 -0.83
C ALA A 87 11.62 18.88 -0.60
N LYS A 88 11.51 19.30 0.66
CA LYS A 88 11.21 20.68 1.04
C LYS A 88 12.28 21.65 0.52
N LYS A 89 13.56 21.31 0.70
CA LYS A 89 14.66 22.15 0.20
C LYS A 89 14.62 22.35 -1.32
N VAL A 90 14.31 21.30 -2.07
CA VAL A 90 14.15 21.38 -3.53
C VAL A 90 12.94 22.23 -3.89
N ALA A 91 11.79 21.99 -3.28
CA ALA A 91 10.56 22.77 -3.52
C ALA A 91 10.73 24.27 -3.21
N GLU A 92 11.52 24.63 -2.19
CA GLU A 92 11.87 26.02 -1.85
C GLU A 92 12.80 26.68 -2.89
N SER A 93 13.54 25.89 -3.67
CA SER A 93 14.41 26.41 -4.74
C SER A 93 13.67 26.68 -6.05
N ILE A 94 12.46 26.16 -6.21
CA ILE A 94 11.65 26.38 -7.42
C ILE A 94 11.05 27.79 -7.38
N THR A 95 11.33 28.55 -8.43
CA THR A 95 10.91 29.96 -8.54
C THR A 95 9.58 30.14 -9.27
N ASP A 96 9.15 29.13 -10.03
CA ASP A 96 7.94 29.17 -10.86
C ASP A 96 6.68 28.84 -10.06
N ASP A 97 6.37 29.64 -9.06
CA ASP A 97 5.25 29.42 -8.11
C ASP A 97 3.86 29.42 -8.73
N TYR A 98 3.73 29.85 -9.99
CA TYR A 98 2.46 29.89 -10.70
C TYR A 98 2.08 28.54 -11.33
N ILE A 99 3.03 27.62 -11.50
CA ILE A 99 2.81 26.31 -12.13
C ILE A 99 1.96 25.41 -11.21
N THR A 100 0.96 24.75 -11.75
CA THR A 100 0.03 23.89 -11.02
C THR A 100 0.75 22.76 -10.28
N ASP A 101 1.69 22.07 -10.93
CA ASP A 101 2.46 20.98 -10.32
C ASP A 101 3.32 21.45 -9.14
N VAL A 102 3.88 22.67 -9.22
CA VAL A 102 4.63 23.28 -8.11
C VAL A 102 3.72 23.61 -6.94
N LYS A 103 2.51 24.10 -7.19
CA LYS A 103 1.50 24.36 -6.15
C LYS A 103 1.02 23.06 -5.51
N MET A 104 0.82 22.00 -6.31
CA MET A 104 0.47 20.68 -5.81
C MET A 104 1.55 20.11 -4.90
N LEU A 105 2.81 20.12 -5.34
CA LEU A 105 3.95 19.69 -4.53
C LEU A 105 4.06 20.48 -3.21
N LYS A 106 3.94 21.82 -3.25
CA LYS A 106 3.98 22.66 -2.05
C LYS A 106 2.82 22.36 -1.11
N ALA A 107 1.62 22.13 -1.65
CA ALA A 107 0.46 21.74 -0.85
C ALA A 107 0.67 20.38 -0.18
N GLU A 108 1.22 19.39 -0.89
CA GLU A 108 1.53 18.08 -0.32
C GLU A 108 2.54 18.17 0.83
N LEU A 109 3.60 18.95 0.66
CA LEU A 109 4.58 19.20 1.73
C LEU A 109 3.93 19.87 2.96
N LEU A 110 3.02 20.83 2.75
CA LEU A 110 2.27 21.48 3.84
C LEU A 110 1.33 20.49 4.54
N LEU A 111 0.66 19.60 3.80
CA LEU A 111 -0.20 18.57 4.37
C LEU A 111 0.60 17.54 5.17
N ASN A 112 1.79 17.15 4.70
CA ASN A 112 2.71 16.29 5.46
C ASN A 112 3.14 16.93 6.80
N GLU A 113 3.18 18.27 6.88
CA GLU A 113 3.45 19.00 8.11
C GLU A 113 2.19 19.28 8.96
N GLY A 114 1.02 18.79 8.53
CA GLY A 114 -0.27 19.04 9.20
C GLY A 114 -0.81 20.46 9.03
N GLN A 115 -0.28 21.23 8.06
CA GLN A 115 -0.66 22.64 7.82
C GLN A 115 -1.80 22.76 6.80
N LEU A 116 -2.96 22.19 7.13
CA LEU A 116 -4.12 22.09 6.23
C LEU A 116 -4.55 23.46 5.65
N GLU A 117 -4.66 24.50 6.46
CA GLU A 117 -5.13 25.82 6.01
C GLU A 117 -4.14 26.51 5.04
N ALA A 118 -2.84 26.29 5.23
CA ALA A 118 -1.83 26.78 4.30
C ALA A 118 -1.88 26.03 2.97
N ALA A 119 -2.07 24.70 3.01
CA ALA A 119 -2.26 23.88 1.81
C ALA A 119 -3.52 24.30 1.03
N ARG A 120 -4.66 24.50 1.73
CA ARG A 120 -5.90 25.05 1.13
C ARG A 120 -5.64 26.36 0.41
N SER A 121 -5.00 27.31 1.10
CA SER A 121 -4.67 28.61 0.53
C SER A 121 -3.80 28.50 -0.73
N THR A 122 -2.87 27.54 -0.76
CA THR A 122 -2.01 27.29 -1.92
C THR A 122 -2.82 26.72 -3.08
N LEU A 123 -3.65 25.70 -2.84
CA LEU A 123 -4.48 25.05 -3.86
C LEU A 123 -5.57 25.97 -4.43
N ASP A 124 -6.14 26.85 -3.59
CA ASP A 124 -7.13 27.84 -4.05
C ASP A 124 -6.53 28.91 -4.99
N THR A 125 -5.19 29.02 -5.09
CA THR A 125 -4.52 29.88 -6.09
C THR A 125 -4.35 29.22 -7.45
N ILE A 126 -4.70 27.95 -7.62
CA ILE A 126 -4.62 27.28 -8.90
C ILE A 126 -5.70 27.83 -9.82
N GLU A 127 -5.28 28.36 -10.98
CA GLU A 127 -6.19 29.00 -11.96
C GLU A 127 -6.89 27.93 -12.84
N ASP A 128 -6.25 26.78 -13.09
CA ASP A 128 -6.72 25.71 -13.97
C ASP A 128 -7.76 24.79 -13.30
N THR A 129 -8.49 25.31 -12.30
CA THR A 129 -9.59 24.56 -11.64
C THR A 129 -10.79 24.28 -12.57
N ASP A 130 -10.71 24.77 -13.77
CA ASP A 130 -11.63 24.47 -14.86
C ASP A 130 -11.29 23.17 -15.61
N GLU A 131 -10.14 22.58 -15.33
CA GLU A 131 -9.69 21.32 -15.91
C GLU A 131 -10.04 20.13 -15.00
N LEU A 132 -10.55 19.06 -15.62
CA LEU A 132 -10.97 17.86 -14.93
C LEU A 132 -9.80 17.22 -14.15
N GLU A 133 -8.65 17.12 -14.83
CA GLU A 133 -7.45 16.48 -14.28
C GLU A 133 -6.95 17.20 -13.02
N THR A 134 -6.92 18.53 -13.03
CA THR A 134 -6.52 19.34 -11.88
C THR A 134 -7.40 19.06 -10.66
N ILE A 135 -8.74 19.05 -10.87
CA ILE A 135 -9.68 18.77 -9.77
C ILE A 135 -9.47 17.34 -9.21
N ILE A 136 -9.31 16.35 -10.10
CA ILE A 136 -9.07 14.96 -9.73
C ILE A 136 -7.79 14.84 -8.87
N ASN A 137 -6.70 15.45 -9.32
CA ASN A 137 -5.42 15.42 -8.62
C ASN A 137 -5.51 16.05 -7.22
N ILE A 138 -6.24 17.16 -7.09
CA ILE A 138 -6.45 17.80 -5.77
C ILE A 138 -7.28 16.91 -4.85
N ILE A 139 -8.31 16.24 -5.37
CA ILE A 139 -9.14 15.32 -4.57
C ILE A 139 -8.29 14.16 -4.06
N TYR A 140 -7.52 13.49 -4.95
CA TYR A 140 -6.66 12.40 -4.53
C TYR A 140 -5.58 12.86 -3.55
N LEU A 141 -4.98 14.03 -3.75
CA LEU A 141 -4.01 14.58 -2.80
C LEU A 141 -4.59 14.68 -1.38
N TYR A 142 -5.79 15.22 -1.23
CA TYR A 142 -6.43 15.29 0.08
C TYR A 142 -6.81 13.93 0.64
N MET A 143 -7.25 12.99 -0.21
CA MET A 143 -7.57 11.63 0.22
C MET A 143 -6.33 10.90 0.73
N ASP A 144 -5.23 10.94 -0.02
CA ASP A 144 -3.97 10.27 0.29
C ASP A 144 -3.33 10.85 1.57
N MET A 145 -3.52 12.15 1.79
CA MET A 145 -3.05 12.82 3.00
C MET A 145 -4.01 12.68 4.22
N GLY A 146 -5.14 11.97 4.07
CA GLY A 146 -6.08 11.71 5.16
C GLY A 146 -6.98 12.89 5.52
N TYR A 147 -7.30 13.76 4.56
CA TYR A 147 -8.21 14.90 4.72
C TYR A 147 -9.50 14.76 3.87
N PRO A 148 -10.35 13.74 4.13
CA PRO A 148 -11.52 13.46 3.28
C PRO A 148 -12.53 14.62 3.23
N GLU A 149 -12.67 15.43 4.26
CA GLU A 149 -13.57 16.59 4.24
C GLU A 149 -13.12 17.65 3.23
N ALA A 150 -11.81 17.87 3.14
CA ALA A 150 -11.25 18.78 2.13
C ALA A 150 -11.38 18.22 0.71
N ALA A 151 -11.19 16.91 0.53
CA ALA A 151 -11.45 16.23 -0.73
C ALA A 151 -12.92 16.38 -1.18
N LYS A 152 -13.87 16.26 -0.21
CA LYS A 152 -15.30 16.45 -0.48
C LYS A 152 -15.63 17.84 -1.02
N GLU A 153 -15.03 18.89 -0.49
CA GLU A 153 -15.25 20.26 -0.97
C GLU A 153 -14.90 20.39 -2.47
N TRP A 154 -13.84 19.73 -2.91
CA TRP A 154 -13.44 19.71 -4.34
C TRP A 154 -14.32 18.80 -5.19
N LEU A 155 -14.79 17.68 -4.64
CA LEU A 155 -15.84 16.87 -5.29
C LEU A 155 -17.12 17.70 -5.51
N ASP A 156 -17.56 18.43 -4.51
CA ASP A 156 -18.77 19.26 -4.60
C ASP A 156 -18.58 20.41 -5.60
N LYS A 157 -17.38 21.01 -5.68
CA LYS A 157 -17.03 22.02 -6.69
C LYS A 157 -17.03 21.44 -8.12
N GLY A 158 -16.51 20.23 -8.32
CA GLY A 158 -16.38 19.58 -9.62
C GLY A 158 -17.67 18.94 -10.14
N THR A 159 -18.55 18.46 -9.24
CA THR A 159 -19.77 17.71 -9.59
C THR A 159 -20.70 18.43 -10.60
N PRO A 160 -20.99 19.73 -10.50
CA PRO A 160 -21.89 20.40 -11.46
C PRO A 160 -21.37 20.34 -12.91
N ARG A 161 -20.06 20.34 -13.09
CA ARG A 161 -19.40 20.38 -14.41
C ARG A 161 -18.99 19.00 -14.90
N PHE A 162 -18.44 18.18 -14.02
CA PHE A 162 -17.79 16.92 -14.38
C PHE A 162 -18.50 15.67 -13.89
N GLY A 163 -19.57 15.77 -13.10
CA GLY A 163 -20.25 14.64 -12.46
C GLY A 163 -20.82 13.57 -13.40
N LYS A 164 -20.74 13.78 -14.73
CA LYS A 164 -21.11 12.79 -15.76
C LYS A 164 -19.89 12.26 -16.54
N LYS A 165 -18.69 12.74 -16.23
CA LYS A 165 -17.46 12.27 -16.84
C LYS A 165 -17.02 10.99 -16.15
N GLU A 166 -16.62 10.01 -16.93
CA GLU A 166 -16.18 8.70 -16.43
C GLU A 166 -15.10 8.80 -15.36
N ASP A 167 -14.02 9.55 -15.64
CA ASP A 167 -12.93 9.75 -14.68
C ASP A 167 -13.40 10.40 -13.37
N PHE A 168 -14.34 11.35 -13.44
CA PHE A 168 -14.87 11.99 -12.23
C PHE A 168 -15.80 11.07 -11.44
N ILE A 169 -16.58 10.22 -12.12
CA ILE A 169 -17.40 9.18 -11.49
C ILE A 169 -16.49 8.16 -10.75
N ALA A 170 -15.35 7.82 -11.35
CA ALA A 170 -14.36 6.94 -10.71
C ALA A 170 -13.82 7.55 -9.42
N VAL A 171 -13.43 8.83 -9.44
CA VAL A 171 -12.99 9.56 -8.24
C VAL A 171 -14.08 9.62 -7.16
N MET A 172 -15.34 9.83 -7.56
CA MET A 172 -16.47 9.80 -6.61
C MET A 172 -16.61 8.42 -5.97
N ALA A 173 -16.47 7.34 -6.76
CA ALA A 173 -16.52 5.97 -6.26
C ALA A 173 -15.37 5.69 -5.27
N ASP A 174 -14.14 6.08 -5.64
CA ASP A 174 -12.96 5.92 -4.80
C ASP A 174 -13.08 6.70 -3.47
N TYR A 175 -13.56 7.95 -3.55
CA TYR A 175 -13.82 8.77 -2.36
C TYR A 175 -14.80 8.09 -1.40
N LEU A 176 -15.95 7.63 -1.91
CA LEU A 176 -16.98 6.97 -1.11
C LEU A 176 -16.48 5.65 -0.53
N ALA A 177 -15.68 4.89 -1.27
CA ALA A 177 -15.04 3.68 -0.76
C ALA A 177 -14.06 4.01 0.38
N GLY A 178 -13.23 5.04 0.21
CA GLY A 178 -12.27 5.51 1.22
C GLY A 178 -12.91 6.08 2.48
N THR A 179 -14.11 6.65 2.38
CA THR A 179 -14.91 7.11 3.53
C THR A 179 -15.84 6.05 4.11
N ASN A 180 -15.71 4.80 3.66
CA ASN A 180 -16.51 3.65 4.11
C ASN A 180 -18.01 3.74 3.74
N GLU A 181 -18.37 4.55 2.74
CA GLU A 181 -19.73 4.61 2.18
C GLU A 181 -19.91 3.55 1.09
N LEU A 182 -19.71 2.28 1.46
CA LEU A 182 -19.52 1.14 0.55
C LEU A 182 -20.68 0.89 -0.42
N GLU A 183 -21.93 1.09 0.03
CA GLU A 183 -23.12 0.93 -0.82
C GLU A 183 -23.18 2.00 -1.92
N ALA A 184 -22.89 3.24 -1.55
CA ALA A 184 -22.86 4.35 -2.51
C ALA A 184 -21.69 4.17 -3.50
N ALA A 185 -20.49 3.81 -3.02
CA ALA A 185 -19.34 3.48 -3.86
C ALA A 185 -19.67 2.37 -4.86
N SER A 186 -20.29 1.27 -4.38
CA SER A 186 -20.72 0.16 -5.25
C SER A 186 -21.68 0.59 -6.34
N THR A 187 -22.57 1.57 -6.07
CA THR A 187 -23.48 2.11 -7.06
C THR A 187 -22.73 2.84 -8.18
N TYR A 188 -21.71 3.64 -7.83
CA TYR A 188 -20.89 4.33 -8.84
C TYR A 188 -19.99 3.37 -9.61
N TYR A 189 -19.40 2.35 -8.98
CA TYR A 189 -18.66 1.33 -9.72
C TYR A 189 -19.54 0.55 -10.68
N ASN A 190 -20.78 0.20 -10.31
CA ASN A 190 -21.71 -0.42 -11.24
C ASN A 190 -22.05 0.52 -12.44
N GLN A 191 -22.19 1.82 -12.19
CA GLN A 191 -22.39 2.80 -13.28
C GLN A 191 -21.16 2.84 -14.22
N LEU A 192 -19.94 2.77 -13.69
CA LEU A 192 -18.70 2.72 -14.48
C LEU A 192 -18.61 1.42 -15.29
N ILE A 193 -18.99 0.30 -14.70
CA ILE A 193 -19.04 -1.01 -15.36
C ILE A 193 -20.08 -1.00 -16.49
N ASP A 194 -21.22 -0.32 -16.30
CA ASP A 194 -22.21 -0.15 -17.39
C ASP A 194 -21.66 0.72 -18.53
N MET A 195 -20.73 1.65 -18.26
CA MET A 195 -20.09 2.49 -19.28
C MET A 195 -18.98 1.74 -20.01
N ASP A 196 -18.10 1.05 -19.29
CA ASP A 196 -17.03 0.21 -19.83
C ASP A 196 -16.89 -1.11 -19.06
N PRO A 197 -17.58 -2.18 -19.46
CA PRO A 197 -17.54 -3.48 -18.80
C PRO A 197 -16.21 -4.22 -18.96
N TYR A 198 -15.32 -3.76 -19.85
CA TYR A 198 -14.00 -4.34 -20.07
C TYR A 198 -12.88 -3.67 -19.28
N ASN A 199 -13.18 -2.64 -18.50
CA ASN A 199 -12.23 -2.03 -17.60
C ASN A 199 -12.12 -2.83 -16.31
N ALA A 200 -11.04 -3.59 -16.17
CA ALA A 200 -10.79 -4.45 -15.01
C ALA A 200 -10.73 -3.67 -13.68
N SER A 201 -10.29 -2.40 -13.69
CA SER A 201 -10.18 -1.56 -12.50
C SER A 201 -11.55 -1.30 -11.85
N TYR A 202 -12.60 -1.14 -12.64
CA TYR A 202 -13.95 -0.89 -12.12
C TYR A 202 -14.52 -2.11 -11.40
N TRP A 203 -14.28 -3.29 -11.94
CA TRP A 203 -14.64 -4.56 -11.28
C TRP A 203 -13.87 -4.77 -9.99
N VAL A 204 -12.57 -4.42 -9.97
CA VAL A 204 -11.77 -4.50 -8.73
C VAL A 204 -12.22 -3.45 -7.72
N GLY A 205 -12.58 -2.23 -8.13
CA GLY A 205 -13.18 -1.23 -7.25
C GLY A 205 -14.45 -1.75 -6.58
N LEU A 206 -15.35 -2.42 -7.35
CA LEU A 206 -16.53 -3.07 -6.81
C LEU A 206 -16.15 -4.22 -5.86
N ALA A 207 -15.14 -5.04 -6.21
CA ALA A 207 -14.67 -6.12 -5.36
C ALA A 207 -14.14 -5.62 -4.01
N LYS A 208 -13.39 -4.49 -3.99
CA LYS A 208 -12.93 -3.82 -2.77
C LYS A 208 -14.10 -3.44 -1.86
N CYS A 209 -15.12 -2.81 -2.42
CA CYS A 209 -16.31 -2.45 -1.66
C CYS A 209 -17.04 -3.68 -1.08
N ARG A 210 -17.19 -4.75 -1.86
CA ARG A 210 -17.82 -6.00 -1.41
C ARG A 210 -17.01 -6.69 -0.33
N PHE A 211 -15.68 -6.72 -0.49
CA PHE A 211 -14.76 -7.27 0.51
C PHE A 211 -14.82 -6.50 1.84
N ALA A 212 -14.80 -5.15 1.78
CA ALA A 212 -14.93 -4.29 2.95
C ALA A 212 -16.31 -4.43 3.64
N ALA A 213 -17.35 -4.76 2.88
CA ALA A 213 -18.67 -5.09 3.39
C ALA A 213 -18.78 -6.55 3.89
N GLU A 214 -17.66 -7.27 4.01
CA GLU A 214 -17.58 -8.68 4.44
C GLU A 214 -18.31 -9.68 3.51
N ASP A 215 -18.68 -9.27 2.29
CA ASP A 215 -19.32 -10.11 1.28
C ASP A 215 -18.24 -10.70 0.35
N SER A 216 -17.44 -11.61 0.91
CA SER A 216 -16.31 -12.22 0.19
C SER A 216 -16.73 -12.99 -1.05
N GLU A 217 -17.93 -13.59 -1.09
CA GLU A 217 -18.42 -14.34 -2.24
C GLU A 217 -18.66 -13.41 -3.44
N LYS A 218 -19.38 -12.30 -3.25
CA LYS A 218 -19.58 -11.30 -4.32
C LYS A 218 -18.30 -10.56 -4.69
N ALA A 219 -17.37 -10.39 -3.75
CA ALA A 219 -16.05 -9.84 -4.08
C ALA A 219 -15.29 -10.77 -5.02
N ILE A 220 -15.33 -12.10 -4.81
CA ILE A 220 -14.75 -13.10 -5.72
C ILE A 220 -15.38 -13.01 -7.11
N GLU A 221 -16.73 -12.94 -7.21
CA GLU A 221 -17.43 -12.81 -8.48
C GLU A 221 -16.96 -11.55 -9.26
N ALA A 222 -16.82 -10.42 -8.57
CA ALA A 222 -16.33 -9.19 -9.19
C ALA A 222 -14.87 -9.33 -9.65
N CYS A 223 -14.01 -9.98 -8.86
CA CYS A 223 -12.64 -10.29 -9.29
C CYS A 223 -12.60 -11.22 -10.51
N ASP A 224 -13.51 -12.19 -10.60
CA ASP A 224 -13.60 -13.08 -11.76
C ASP A 224 -13.96 -12.32 -13.04
N PHE A 225 -14.85 -11.33 -12.96
CA PHE A 225 -15.16 -10.43 -14.08
C PHE A 225 -13.96 -9.54 -14.44
N ALA A 226 -13.23 -9.01 -13.46
CA ALA A 226 -12.00 -8.26 -13.70
C ALA A 226 -10.98 -9.10 -14.48
N LEU A 227 -10.79 -10.36 -14.08
CA LEU A 227 -9.86 -11.29 -14.73
C LEU A 227 -10.35 -11.78 -16.09
N ALA A 228 -11.64 -11.79 -16.33
CA ALA A 228 -12.21 -12.04 -17.66
C ALA A 228 -11.96 -10.87 -18.62
N ALA A 229 -11.90 -9.64 -18.11
CA ALA A 229 -11.55 -8.45 -18.87
C ALA A 229 -10.04 -8.33 -19.12
N ASP A 230 -9.23 -8.60 -18.10
CA ASP A 230 -7.76 -8.62 -18.16
C ASP A 230 -7.20 -9.74 -17.26
N GLU A 231 -6.76 -10.84 -17.88
CA GLU A 231 -6.20 -12.01 -17.18
C GLU A 231 -4.88 -11.71 -16.43
N THR A 232 -4.23 -10.59 -16.71
CA THR A 232 -2.97 -10.16 -16.08
C THR A 232 -3.17 -9.12 -14.99
N PHE A 233 -4.41 -8.74 -14.68
CA PHE A 233 -4.72 -7.70 -13.70
C PHE A 233 -4.42 -8.19 -12.27
N GLY A 234 -3.20 -7.94 -11.83
CA GLY A 234 -2.64 -8.46 -10.58
C GLY A 234 -3.49 -8.15 -9.33
N GLU A 235 -4.08 -6.95 -9.28
CA GLU A 235 -4.89 -6.51 -8.13
C GLU A 235 -6.16 -7.36 -7.95
N ALA A 236 -6.75 -7.85 -9.03
CA ALA A 236 -7.88 -8.78 -8.96
C ALA A 236 -7.48 -10.11 -8.29
N TYR A 237 -6.28 -10.63 -8.61
CA TYR A 237 -5.75 -11.79 -7.90
C TYR A 237 -5.48 -11.50 -6.43
N ALA A 238 -4.96 -10.33 -6.09
CA ALA A 238 -4.70 -9.94 -4.70
C ALA A 238 -6.00 -9.97 -3.87
N TYR A 239 -7.03 -9.28 -4.32
CA TYR A 239 -8.32 -9.23 -3.60
C TYR A 239 -9.04 -10.58 -3.59
N ARG A 240 -9.00 -11.35 -4.67
CA ARG A 240 -9.53 -12.71 -4.69
C ARG A 240 -8.78 -13.62 -3.72
N GLY A 241 -7.47 -13.46 -3.59
CA GLY A 241 -6.64 -14.11 -2.59
C GLY A 241 -7.04 -13.76 -1.16
N HIS A 242 -7.29 -12.48 -0.88
CA HIS A 242 -7.79 -12.03 0.42
C HIS A 242 -9.15 -12.67 0.75
N CYS A 243 -10.08 -12.66 -0.19
CA CYS A 243 -11.40 -13.30 -0.01
C CYS A 243 -11.26 -14.80 0.33
N TYR A 244 -10.47 -15.55 -0.43
CA TYR A 244 -10.25 -16.96 -0.15
C TYR A 244 -9.55 -17.21 1.18
N PHE A 245 -8.64 -16.34 1.57
CA PHE A 245 -8.00 -16.41 2.89
C PHE A 245 -9.01 -16.25 4.02
N TYR A 246 -9.90 -15.25 3.94
CA TYR A 246 -10.98 -15.05 4.93
C TYR A 246 -11.99 -16.21 4.96
N LEU A 247 -12.26 -16.82 3.81
CA LEU A 247 -13.11 -18.02 3.71
C LEU A 247 -12.38 -19.31 4.13
N ASN A 248 -11.16 -19.22 4.69
CA ASN A 248 -10.31 -20.36 5.08
C ASN A 248 -10.00 -21.34 3.94
N ASN A 249 -10.09 -20.90 2.68
CA ASN A 249 -9.67 -21.67 1.52
C ASN A 249 -8.19 -21.36 1.20
N SER A 250 -7.30 -21.94 2.01
CA SER A 250 -5.87 -21.65 1.93
C SER A 250 -5.25 -22.03 0.57
N ASP A 251 -5.71 -23.09 -0.08
CA ASP A 251 -5.18 -23.52 -1.38
C ASP A 251 -5.47 -22.49 -2.46
N ALA A 252 -6.71 -22.01 -2.55
CA ALA A 252 -7.09 -20.96 -3.48
C ALA A 252 -6.41 -19.62 -3.13
N ALA A 253 -6.25 -19.27 -1.85
CA ALA A 253 -5.52 -18.09 -1.43
C ALA A 253 -4.06 -18.12 -1.89
N ILE A 254 -3.36 -19.26 -1.70
CA ILE A 254 -1.96 -19.44 -2.13
C ILE A 254 -1.83 -19.28 -3.66
N GLU A 255 -2.71 -19.90 -4.44
CA GLU A 255 -2.72 -19.77 -5.90
C GLU A 255 -2.86 -18.30 -6.32
N ASN A 256 -3.84 -17.59 -5.74
CA ASN A 256 -4.11 -16.20 -6.09
C ASN A 256 -3.00 -15.25 -5.64
N TYR A 257 -2.46 -15.38 -4.44
CA TYR A 257 -1.32 -14.56 -4.00
C TYR A 257 -0.06 -14.81 -4.83
N THR A 258 0.15 -16.06 -5.29
CA THR A 258 1.27 -16.37 -6.20
C THR A 258 1.13 -15.62 -7.52
N LYS A 259 -0.08 -15.58 -8.09
CA LYS A 259 -0.35 -14.81 -9.31
C LYS A 259 -0.27 -13.29 -9.07
N ALA A 260 -0.76 -12.80 -7.95
CA ALA A 260 -0.65 -11.40 -7.57
C ALA A 260 0.82 -10.94 -7.46
N ILE A 261 1.72 -11.79 -6.97
CA ILE A 261 3.17 -11.53 -6.96
C ILE A 261 3.73 -11.54 -8.40
N GLU A 262 3.35 -12.52 -9.22
CA GLU A 262 3.78 -12.64 -10.62
C GLU A 262 3.42 -11.39 -11.42
N TYR A 263 2.19 -10.88 -11.25
CA TYR A 263 1.68 -9.69 -11.93
C TYR A 263 1.93 -8.39 -11.15
N LYS A 264 2.81 -8.41 -10.13
CA LYS A 264 3.28 -7.23 -9.39
C LYS A 264 2.16 -6.37 -8.77
N ALA A 265 1.11 -7.01 -8.27
CA ALA A 265 -0.03 -6.33 -7.63
C ALA A 265 0.36 -5.49 -6.40
N PHE A 266 1.45 -5.83 -5.75
CA PHE A 266 1.96 -5.16 -4.55
C PHE A 266 3.48 -5.35 -4.45
N PRO A 267 4.15 -4.60 -3.55
CA PRO A 267 5.56 -4.81 -3.25
C PRO A 267 5.85 -6.27 -2.89
N PRO A 268 6.95 -6.86 -3.38
CA PRO A 268 7.23 -8.28 -3.17
C PRO A 268 7.21 -8.72 -1.70
N GLU A 269 7.65 -7.86 -0.78
CA GLU A 269 7.63 -8.12 0.65
C GLU A 269 6.20 -8.31 1.20
N MET A 270 5.24 -7.50 0.74
CA MET A 270 3.83 -7.68 1.10
C MET A 270 3.27 -8.99 0.52
N GLY A 271 3.59 -9.28 -0.75
CA GLY A 271 3.16 -10.50 -1.39
C GLY A 271 3.65 -11.76 -0.68
N TYR A 272 4.92 -11.81 -0.33
CA TYR A 272 5.46 -12.94 0.44
C TYR A 272 4.90 -13.00 1.87
N MET A 273 4.55 -11.86 2.47
CA MET A 273 3.86 -11.85 3.76
C MET A 273 2.49 -12.52 3.68
N PHE A 274 1.64 -12.13 2.73
CA PHE A 274 0.31 -12.74 2.53
C PHE A 274 0.42 -14.23 2.16
N LEU A 275 1.37 -14.57 1.30
CA LEU A 275 1.62 -15.97 0.92
C LEU A 275 2.04 -16.81 2.14
N GLY A 276 2.94 -16.28 2.99
CA GLY A 276 3.36 -16.92 4.23
C GLY A 276 2.20 -17.12 5.21
N MET A 277 1.29 -16.13 5.33
CA MET A 277 0.09 -16.25 6.15
C MET A 277 -0.85 -17.35 5.61
N ALA A 278 -1.04 -17.44 4.31
CA ALA A 278 -1.86 -18.48 3.69
C ALA A 278 -1.26 -19.88 3.87
N TYR A 279 0.06 -20.04 3.76
CA TYR A 279 0.75 -21.29 4.09
C TYR A 279 0.65 -21.63 5.58
N SER A 280 0.77 -20.64 6.48
CA SER A 280 0.58 -20.84 7.92
C SER A 280 -0.84 -21.34 8.22
N ASN A 281 -1.86 -20.75 7.59
CA ASN A 281 -3.26 -21.15 7.75
C ASN A 281 -3.52 -22.59 7.23
N LYS A 282 -2.80 -22.98 6.17
CA LYS A 282 -2.82 -24.37 5.65
C LYS A 282 -2.08 -25.36 6.57
N GLY A 283 -1.25 -24.89 7.49
CA GLY A 283 -0.34 -25.72 8.28
C GLY A 283 0.95 -26.12 7.55
N ALA A 284 1.24 -25.51 6.40
CA ALA A 284 2.44 -25.72 5.61
C ALA A 284 3.59 -24.82 6.16
N TRP A 285 4.09 -25.21 7.34
CA TRP A 285 4.95 -24.34 8.17
C TRP A 285 6.33 -24.08 7.56
N GLN A 286 6.87 -25.02 6.76
CA GLN A 286 8.17 -24.80 6.11
C GLN A 286 8.05 -23.78 4.98
N GLU A 287 7.03 -23.89 4.16
CA GLU A 287 6.75 -22.92 3.09
C GLU A 287 6.44 -21.52 3.66
N ALA A 288 5.73 -21.47 4.79
CA ALA A 288 5.49 -20.22 5.49
C ALA A 288 6.81 -19.60 6.01
N ASP A 289 7.68 -20.39 6.65
CA ASP A 289 8.99 -19.98 7.13
C ASP A 289 9.85 -19.41 6.00
N ASP A 290 9.86 -20.08 4.85
CA ASP A 290 10.61 -19.65 3.66
C ASP A 290 10.07 -18.33 3.09
N CYS A 291 8.75 -18.13 3.05
CA CYS A 291 8.14 -16.87 2.64
C CYS A 291 8.52 -15.71 3.57
N TYR A 292 8.40 -15.89 4.87
CA TYR A 292 8.79 -14.88 5.85
C TYR A 292 10.29 -14.58 5.82
N GLN A 293 11.13 -15.57 5.53
CA GLN A 293 12.56 -15.34 5.37
C GLN A 293 12.84 -14.42 4.18
N ARG A 294 12.15 -14.59 3.05
CA ARG A 294 12.29 -13.69 1.88
C ARG A 294 11.93 -12.25 2.21
N VAL A 295 10.89 -12.02 3.04
CA VAL A 295 10.55 -10.68 3.52
C VAL A 295 11.70 -10.09 4.34
N ILE A 296 12.24 -10.85 5.29
CA ILE A 296 13.36 -10.42 6.15
C ILE A 296 14.59 -10.09 5.32
N ASP A 297 14.96 -10.96 4.37
CA ASP A 297 16.14 -10.76 3.52
C ASP A 297 16.04 -9.48 2.70
N ARG A 298 14.84 -9.13 2.23
CA ARG A 298 14.60 -7.88 1.51
C ARG A 298 14.82 -6.66 2.38
N PHE A 299 14.20 -6.62 3.57
CA PHE A 299 14.40 -5.51 4.50
C PHE A 299 15.85 -5.34 4.95
N VAL A 300 16.59 -6.45 5.06
CA VAL A 300 18.04 -6.41 5.38
C VAL A 300 18.82 -5.82 4.21
N ALA A 301 18.49 -6.19 2.97
CA ALA A 301 19.15 -5.66 1.77
C ALA A 301 18.88 -4.15 1.60
N ASP A 302 17.66 -3.70 1.87
CA ASP A 302 17.24 -2.30 1.70
C ASP A 302 17.66 -1.41 2.91
N GLY A 303 18.23 -1.98 3.97
CA GLY A 303 18.60 -1.25 5.20
C GLY A 303 17.41 -0.70 6.00
N ALA A 304 16.20 -1.15 5.71
CA ALA A 304 14.94 -0.68 6.30
C ALA A 304 14.59 -1.43 7.59
N GLY A 305 15.43 -1.31 8.61
CA GLY A 305 15.34 -2.09 9.86
C GLY A 305 14.17 -1.78 10.79
N ASN A 306 13.34 -0.75 10.53
CA ASN A 306 12.30 -0.27 11.46
C ASN A 306 10.88 -0.28 10.86
N SER A 307 10.60 -1.17 9.92
CA SER A 307 9.27 -1.28 9.33
C SER A 307 8.29 -2.05 10.23
N PRO A 308 7.04 -1.62 10.42
CA PRO A 308 5.98 -2.40 11.08
C PRO A 308 5.82 -3.79 10.45
N LEU A 309 5.86 -3.90 9.13
CA LEU A 309 5.77 -5.17 8.40
C LEU A 309 6.88 -6.16 8.82
N LEU A 310 8.07 -5.66 9.18
CA LEU A 310 9.17 -6.49 9.65
C LEU A 310 8.88 -7.07 11.05
N ILE A 311 8.17 -6.32 11.91
CA ILE A 311 7.74 -6.79 13.22
C ILE A 311 6.76 -7.95 13.06
N ASP A 312 5.73 -7.76 12.24
CA ASP A 312 4.73 -8.79 11.93
C ASP A 312 5.38 -10.02 11.29
N THR A 313 6.37 -9.80 10.41
CA THR A 313 7.12 -10.90 9.79
C THR A 313 7.89 -11.70 10.83
N TYR A 314 8.58 -11.06 11.79
CA TYR A 314 9.30 -11.76 12.84
C TYR A 314 8.35 -12.55 13.75
N THR A 315 7.19 -12.01 14.10
CA THR A 315 6.23 -12.69 14.98
C THR A 315 5.57 -13.87 14.25
N ASN A 316 5.18 -13.72 13.00
CA ASN A 316 4.60 -14.81 12.21
C ASN A 316 5.63 -15.92 11.93
N LYS A 317 6.88 -15.53 11.58
CA LYS A 317 7.98 -16.51 11.43
C LYS A 317 8.28 -17.22 12.73
N ALA A 318 8.19 -16.54 13.90
CA ALA A 318 8.40 -17.18 15.20
C ALA A 318 7.34 -18.26 15.47
N VAL A 319 6.08 -18.02 15.09
CA VAL A 319 5.02 -19.03 15.16
C VAL A 319 5.36 -20.22 14.27
N ALA A 320 5.72 -19.99 13.00
CA ALA A 320 6.09 -21.04 12.05
C ALA A 320 7.29 -21.86 12.57
N ALA A 321 8.35 -21.20 13.02
CA ALA A 321 9.52 -21.85 13.62
C ALA A 321 9.16 -22.73 14.83
N SER A 322 8.27 -22.25 15.70
CA SER A 322 7.77 -23.02 16.84
C SER A 322 6.98 -24.25 16.39
N GLN A 323 6.18 -24.15 15.31
CA GLN A 323 5.47 -25.28 14.75
C GLN A 323 6.44 -26.35 14.18
N LEU A 324 7.57 -25.92 13.65
CA LEU A 324 8.66 -26.79 13.16
C LEU A 324 9.54 -27.34 14.30
N GLY A 325 9.27 -27.02 15.57
CA GLY A 325 10.08 -27.44 16.72
C GLY A 325 11.36 -26.64 16.94
N LYS A 326 11.56 -25.54 16.20
CA LYS A 326 12.74 -24.65 16.29
C LYS A 326 12.54 -23.60 17.39
N HIS A 327 12.37 -24.03 18.65
CA HIS A 327 11.97 -23.16 19.76
C HIS A 327 12.95 -22.02 20.05
N GLU A 328 14.26 -22.30 20.01
CA GLU A 328 15.28 -21.27 20.22
C GLU A 328 15.23 -20.17 19.15
N GLU A 329 15.04 -20.55 17.89
CA GLU A 329 14.87 -19.60 16.78
C GLU A 329 13.62 -18.75 16.97
N ALA A 330 12.49 -19.36 17.36
CA ALA A 330 11.24 -18.65 17.62
C ALA A 330 11.41 -17.55 18.68
N HIS A 331 12.05 -17.85 19.82
CA HIS A 331 12.33 -16.85 20.83
C HIS A 331 13.33 -15.76 20.37
N LEU A 332 14.31 -16.12 19.54
CA LEU A 332 15.24 -15.15 18.96
C LEU A 332 14.52 -14.16 18.04
N LEU A 333 13.55 -14.64 17.25
CA LEU A 333 12.74 -13.80 16.37
C LEU A 333 11.90 -12.80 17.17
N CYS A 334 11.20 -13.23 18.24
CA CYS A 334 10.51 -12.32 19.15
C CYS A 334 11.45 -11.27 19.77
N LYS A 335 12.70 -11.67 20.11
CA LYS A 335 13.70 -10.73 20.61
C LYS A 335 14.15 -9.72 19.55
N LYS A 336 14.20 -10.11 18.26
CA LYS A 336 14.47 -9.17 17.16
C LYS A 336 13.32 -8.18 16.98
N ALA A 337 12.08 -8.64 17.00
CA ALA A 337 10.89 -7.78 16.94
C ALA A 337 10.89 -6.75 18.09
N LYS A 338 11.17 -7.16 19.32
CA LYS A 338 11.28 -6.27 20.49
C LYS A 338 12.41 -5.24 20.41
N LYS A 339 13.42 -5.45 19.60
CA LYS A 339 14.47 -4.43 19.40
C LYS A 339 13.96 -3.28 18.54
N ILE A 340 12.99 -3.56 17.67
CA ILE A 340 12.36 -2.56 16.81
C ILE A 340 11.29 -1.82 17.62
N GLN A 341 10.38 -2.56 18.25
CA GLN A 341 9.28 -2.02 19.06
C GLN A 341 9.13 -2.81 20.37
N PRO A 342 9.74 -2.31 21.46
CA PRO A 342 9.73 -3.01 22.75
C PRO A 342 8.34 -3.18 23.37
N ASP A 343 7.45 -2.22 23.10
CA ASP A 343 6.13 -2.11 23.73
C ASP A 343 5.00 -2.52 22.76
N ASP A 344 5.26 -3.50 21.89
CA ASP A 344 4.26 -4.06 21.01
C ASP A 344 3.49 -5.22 21.68
N PRO A 345 2.16 -5.13 21.84
CA PRO A 345 1.35 -6.15 22.49
C PRO A 345 1.30 -7.47 21.70
N GLY A 346 1.34 -7.43 20.36
CA GLY A 346 1.36 -8.60 19.48
C GLY A 346 2.59 -9.48 19.68
N ILE A 347 3.75 -8.87 19.99
CA ILE A 347 4.96 -9.63 20.31
C ILE A 347 4.79 -10.40 21.63
N HIS A 348 4.17 -9.79 22.65
CA HIS A 348 3.90 -10.46 23.90
C HIS A 348 2.85 -11.57 23.78
N LEU A 349 1.82 -11.35 22.97
CA LEU A 349 0.86 -12.39 22.59
C LEU A 349 1.57 -13.58 21.93
N THR A 350 2.46 -13.33 20.98
CA THR A 350 3.25 -14.37 20.31
C THR A 350 4.13 -15.13 21.28
N GLU A 351 4.87 -14.44 22.16
CA GLU A 351 5.66 -15.11 23.22
C GLU A 351 4.78 -15.99 24.13
N GLY A 352 3.58 -15.52 24.47
CA GLY A 352 2.62 -16.29 25.24
C GLY A 352 2.25 -17.60 24.54
N LYS A 353 1.95 -17.54 23.24
CA LYS A 353 1.67 -18.72 22.40
C LYS A 353 2.86 -19.68 22.36
N LEU A 354 4.09 -19.18 22.20
CA LEU A 354 5.30 -19.99 22.20
C LEU A 354 5.47 -20.74 23.55
N TYR A 355 5.39 -20.02 24.69
CA TYR A 355 5.50 -20.61 26.00
C TYR A 355 4.39 -21.61 26.33
N MET A 356 3.17 -21.38 25.83
CA MET A 356 2.08 -22.36 25.98
C MET A 356 2.42 -23.68 25.27
N LYS A 357 2.89 -23.59 24.03
CA LYS A 357 3.28 -24.76 23.24
C LYS A 357 4.43 -25.54 23.89
N GLU A 358 5.36 -24.85 24.56
CA GLU A 358 6.48 -25.45 25.30
C GLU A 358 6.07 -25.98 26.69
N GLY A 359 4.81 -25.87 27.10
CA GLY A 359 4.30 -26.26 28.41
C GLY A 359 4.73 -25.31 29.55
N GLN A 360 5.32 -24.15 29.23
CA GLN A 360 5.81 -23.18 30.20
C GLN A 360 4.70 -22.22 30.67
N LYS A 361 3.61 -22.77 31.21
CA LYS A 361 2.36 -22.06 31.55
C LYS A 361 2.58 -20.75 32.32
N LYS A 362 3.44 -20.73 33.34
CA LYS A 362 3.68 -19.52 34.15
C LYS A 362 4.27 -18.36 33.33
N LYS A 363 5.13 -18.67 32.35
CA LYS A 363 5.69 -17.66 31.46
C LYS A 363 4.67 -17.19 30.44
N ALA A 364 3.86 -18.12 29.92
CA ALA A 364 2.79 -17.80 28.98
C ALA A 364 1.78 -16.81 29.59
N VAL A 365 1.24 -17.12 30.80
CA VAL A 365 0.33 -16.22 31.52
C VAL A 365 0.95 -14.84 31.69
N LYS A 366 2.20 -14.77 32.14
CA LYS A 366 2.88 -13.48 32.31
C LYS A 366 3.07 -12.69 31.00
N ALA A 367 3.22 -13.39 29.87
CA ALA A 367 3.31 -12.75 28.57
C ALA A 367 1.94 -12.24 28.10
N PHE A 368 0.88 -13.04 28.25
CA PHE A 368 -0.49 -12.62 27.94
C PHE A 368 -0.97 -11.45 28.81
N ASP A 369 -0.67 -11.48 30.13
CA ASP A 369 -0.99 -10.36 31.03
C ASP A 369 -0.33 -9.06 30.54
N LYS A 370 0.91 -9.13 30.04
CA LYS A 370 1.57 -7.95 29.49
C LYS A 370 0.89 -7.44 28.22
N ALA A 371 0.51 -8.33 27.28
CA ALA A 371 -0.21 -7.95 26.10
C ALA A 371 -1.52 -7.24 26.45
N LEU A 372 -2.31 -7.81 27.37
CA LEU A 372 -3.59 -7.26 27.83
C LEU A 372 -3.46 -5.94 28.60
N VAL A 373 -2.35 -5.75 29.35
CA VAL A 373 -2.09 -4.46 30.02
C VAL A 373 -1.73 -3.36 29.02
N MET A 374 -1.01 -3.71 27.95
CA MET A 374 -0.63 -2.76 26.89
C MET A 374 -1.81 -2.41 26.01
N GLU A 375 -2.64 -3.38 25.67
CA GLU A 375 -3.82 -3.23 24.80
C GLU A 375 -5.01 -4.01 25.38
N PRO A 376 -5.82 -3.39 26.24
CA PRO A 376 -7.02 -4.02 26.82
C PRO A 376 -8.23 -3.96 25.88
N SER A 377 -8.03 -4.29 24.59
CA SER A 377 -9.11 -4.31 23.59
C SER A 377 -9.87 -5.64 23.60
N ALA A 378 -11.15 -5.63 23.17
CA ALA A 378 -11.93 -6.83 22.97
C ALA A 378 -11.21 -7.83 22.03
N GLU A 379 -10.54 -7.32 21.01
CA GLU A 379 -9.76 -8.11 20.06
C GLU A 379 -8.60 -8.82 20.76
N MET A 380 -7.80 -8.10 21.59
CA MET A 380 -6.68 -8.71 22.31
C MET A 380 -7.17 -9.78 23.30
N TRP A 381 -8.27 -9.54 24.01
CA TRP A 381 -8.89 -10.53 24.88
C TRP A 381 -9.30 -11.77 24.10
N TYR A 382 -9.92 -11.61 22.91
CA TYR A 382 -10.27 -12.70 22.01
C TYR A 382 -9.05 -13.51 21.55
N LEU A 383 -7.96 -12.83 21.14
CA LEU A 383 -6.73 -13.49 20.69
C LEU A 383 -6.04 -14.28 21.80
N VAL A 384 -6.05 -13.78 23.04
CA VAL A 384 -5.54 -14.50 24.22
C VAL A 384 -6.45 -15.68 24.56
N ALA A 385 -7.75 -15.50 24.49
CA ALA A 385 -8.72 -16.57 24.71
C ALA A 385 -8.54 -17.73 23.71
N SER A 386 -8.37 -17.38 22.41
CA SER A 386 -8.08 -18.34 21.36
C SER A 386 -6.79 -19.12 21.64
N ALA A 387 -5.71 -18.43 22.05
CA ALA A 387 -4.44 -19.08 22.40
C ALA A 387 -4.57 -20.05 23.60
N TYR A 388 -5.41 -19.73 24.58
CA TYR A 388 -5.72 -20.66 25.67
C TYR A 388 -6.56 -21.84 25.19
N SER A 389 -7.52 -21.61 24.29
CA SER A 389 -8.37 -22.67 23.70
C SER A 389 -7.54 -23.66 22.89
N ASP A 390 -6.64 -23.18 22.06
CA ASP A 390 -5.74 -24.00 21.23
C ASP A 390 -4.81 -24.88 22.07
N ALA A 391 -4.47 -24.43 23.27
CA ALA A 391 -3.67 -25.17 24.24
C ALA A 391 -4.51 -26.00 25.22
N GLU A 392 -5.83 -26.14 24.99
CA GLU A 392 -6.79 -26.89 25.80
C GLU A 392 -7.00 -26.34 27.24
N TYR A 393 -6.65 -25.08 27.50
CA TYR A 393 -6.90 -24.41 28.78
C TYR A 393 -8.29 -23.76 28.79
N LEU A 394 -9.33 -24.57 28.68
CA LEU A 394 -10.72 -24.15 28.44
C LEU A 394 -11.29 -23.20 29.50
N TYR A 395 -10.88 -23.33 30.77
CA TYR A 395 -11.34 -22.42 31.81
C TYR A 395 -10.80 -21.00 31.63
N GLN A 396 -9.49 -20.86 31.33
CA GLN A 396 -8.85 -19.56 31.06
C GLN A 396 -9.40 -18.96 29.76
N ALA A 397 -9.57 -19.79 28.73
CA ALA A 397 -10.17 -19.36 27.47
C ALA A 397 -11.57 -18.75 27.69
N LYS A 398 -12.44 -19.44 28.47
CA LYS A 398 -13.77 -18.93 28.80
C LYS A 398 -13.72 -17.57 29.48
N LEU A 399 -12.89 -17.40 30.52
CA LEU A 399 -12.76 -16.13 31.23
C LEU A 399 -12.33 -14.99 30.26
N CYS A 400 -11.35 -15.25 29.39
CA CYS A 400 -10.89 -14.24 28.44
C CYS A 400 -11.95 -13.94 27.37
N PHE A 401 -12.75 -14.94 26.92
CA PHE A 401 -13.87 -14.68 26.02
C PHE A 401 -14.98 -13.85 26.67
N GLU A 402 -15.22 -14.01 27.99
CA GLU A 402 -16.19 -13.19 28.72
C GLU A 402 -15.75 -11.70 28.80
N GLU A 403 -14.46 -11.43 28.84
CA GLU A 403 -13.91 -10.05 28.83
C GLU A 403 -13.82 -9.45 27.42
N SER A 404 -13.90 -10.26 26.36
CA SER A 404 -13.88 -9.80 24.96
C SER A 404 -15.26 -9.33 24.47
N TYR A 405 -16.32 -9.55 25.23
CA TYR A 405 -17.68 -9.11 24.95
C TYR A 405 -18.00 -7.80 25.68
#